data_f125eac3e6aee51e51121ae28a93fed1
#
_entry.id   f125eac3e6aee51e51121ae28a93fed1
#
_cell.length_a   1.000
_cell.length_b   1.000
_cell.length_c   1.000
_cell.angle_alpha   90.00
_cell.angle_beta   90.00
_cell.angle_gamma   90.00
#
_symmetry.space_group_name_H-M   'P 1'
#
loop_
_entity.id
_entity.type
_entity.pdbx_description
1 polymer ?
#
loop_
_entity_poly.entity_id
_entity_poly.type
_entity_poly.pdbx_seq_one_letter_code
_entity_poly.pdbx_strand_id
1 'polypeptide(L)'
;ENVENGDISIASFDDVIISHGFDHENPLLKDCTSQFELYDEYRVKGFGNTTTNIPGIFACGDIVHHEAKVHLIASAFSDAGNAANLAKTYIQPDAPTEGYVSSHNDIFKESNKDIINQYLF
;
A
#
# COMPACT_ATOMS: atom_id res chain seq x y z
N GLU A 1 -19.58 -18.24 26.42
CA GLU A 1 -19.23 -17.62 27.72
C GLU A 1 -18.86 -16.16 27.50
N ASN A 2 -19.45 -15.27 28.29
CA ASN A 2 -19.09 -13.85 28.27
C ASN A 2 -17.81 -13.67 29.11
N VAL A 3 -16.74 -13.15 28.52
CA VAL A 3 -15.44 -13.00 29.17
C VAL A 3 -15.42 -11.96 30.30
N GLU A 4 -16.38 -11.04 30.34
CA GLU A 4 -16.44 -9.99 31.37
C GLU A 4 -17.11 -10.46 32.67
N ASN A 5 -18.12 -11.31 32.58
CA ASN A 5 -18.91 -11.71 33.74
C ASN A 5 -19.01 -13.23 33.93
N GLY A 6 -18.48 -14.04 33.01
CA GLY A 6 -18.53 -15.49 33.06
C GLY A 6 -19.88 -16.12 32.74
N ASP A 7 -20.88 -15.34 32.38
CA ASP A 7 -22.23 -15.86 32.08
C ASP A 7 -22.22 -16.73 30.84
N ILE A 8 -22.89 -17.88 30.92
CA ILE A 8 -23.04 -18.80 29.80
C ILE A 8 -24.43 -18.68 29.24
N SER A 9 -24.52 -18.37 27.93
CA SER A 9 -25.76 -18.44 27.17
C SER A 9 -25.63 -19.43 26.02
N ILE A 10 -26.70 -20.12 25.72
CA ILE A 10 -26.77 -21.07 24.59
C ILE A 10 -27.80 -20.51 23.59
N ALA A 11 -27.35 -20.37 22.34
CA ALA A 11 -28.21 -19.98 21.23
C ALA A 11 -28.05 -21.02 20.11
N SER A 12 -29.14 -21.28 19.38
CA SER A 12 -29.13 -22.21 18.25
C SER A 12 -29.15 -21.40 16.95
N PHE A 13 -28.30 -21.76 16.01
CA PHE A 13 -28.17 -21.12 14.71
C PHE A 13 -28.09 -22.22 13.64
N ASP A 14 -28.55 -21.90 12.42
CA ASP A 14 -28.44 -22.82 11.28
C ASP A 14 -26.98 -22.87 10.77
N ASP A 15 -26.31 -21.70 10.71
CA ASP A 15 -24.92 -21.56 10.27
C ASP A 15 -24.17 -20.55 11.13
N VAL A 16 -22.84 -20.72 11.22
CA VAL A 16 -21.94 -19.80 11.94
C VAL A 16 -20.81 -19.39 11.03
N ILE A 17 -20.67 -18.08 10.81
CA ILE A 17 -19.53 -17.50 10.11
C ILE A 17 -18.57 -16.90 11.15
N ILE A 18 -17.32 -17.36 11.12
CA ILE A 18 -16.30 -16.94 12.06
C ILE A 18 -15.30 -16.01 11.33
N SER A 19 -15.10 -14.80 11.88
CA SER A 19 -14.12 -13.84 11.39
C SER A 19 -13.25 -13.39 12.56
N HIS A 20 -12.08 -13.99 12.71
CA HIS A 20 -11.16 -13.71 13.82
C HIS A 20 -10.28 -12.48 13.62
N GLY A 21 -10.27 -11.89 12.42
CA GLY A 21 -9.20 -10.96 12.04
C GLY A 21 -7.88 -11.71 11.75
N PHE A 22 -6.77 -11.06 12.03
CA PHE A 22 -5.43 -11.61 11.79
C PHE A 22 -4.43 -11.05 12.81
N ASP A 23 -3.33 -11.77 13.00
CA ASP A 23 -2.23 -11.30 13.82
C ASP A 23 -1.37 -10.29 13.05
N HIS A 24 -0.99 -9.21 13.72
CA HIS A 24 -0.16 -8.15 13.16
C HIS A 24 1.35 -8.48 13.24
N GLU A 25 1.71 -9.76 13.13
CA GLU A 25 3.12 -10.14 13.11
C GLU A 25 3.75 -9.81 11.75
N ASN A 26 4.84 -9.06 11.78
CA ASN A 26 5.63 -8.77 10.59
C ASN A 26 7.06 -9.32 10.76
N PRO A 27 7.37 -10.49 10.19
CA PRO A 27 8.70 -11.09 10.30
C PRO A 27 9.81 -10.21 9.75
N LEU A 28 9.55 -9.44 8.69
CA LEU A 28 10.53 -8.51 8.11
C LEU A 28 10.92 -7.40 9.08
N LEU A 29 9.97 -6.93 9.90
CA LEU A 29 10.26 -5.92 10.90
C LEU A 29 10.97 -6.51 12.12
N LYS A 30 10.75 -7.78 12.49
CA LYS A 30 11.43 -8.42 13.63
C LYS A 30 12.95 -8.36 13.48
N ASP A 31 13.45 -8.57 12.28
CA ASP A 31 14.89 -8.55 11.99
C ASP A 31 15.43 -7.14 11.68
N CYS A 32 14.59 -6.19 11.32
CA CYS A 32 14.97 -4.85 10.87
C CYS A 32 14.40 -3.71 11.72
N THR A 33 13.78 -4.00 12.88
CA THR A 33 13.12 -2.98 13.73
C THR A 33 14.05 -1.85 14.17
N SER A 34 15.35 -2.10 14.31
CA SER A 34 16.33 -1.07 14.68
C SER A 34 16.63 -0.07 13.57
N GLN A 35 16.17 -0.31 12.34
CA GLN A 35 16.45 0.52 11.18
C GLN A 35 15.25 1.37 10.75
N PHE A 36 14.03 0.86 10.91
CA PHE A 36 12.80 1.58 10.55
C PHE A 36 12.29 2.43 11.71
N GLU A 37 11.88 3.66 11.40
CA GLU A 37 10.98 4.37 12.29
C GLU A 37 9.58 3.75 12.18
N LEU A 38 9.08 3.24 13.30
CA LEU A 38 7.76 2.64 13.38
C LEU A 38 6.74 3.66 13.91
N TYR A 39 5.51 3.56 13.42
CA TYR A 39 4.36 4.26 13.99
C TYR A 39 3.84 3.53 15.24
N ASP A 40 3.81 2.22 15.16
CA ASP A 40 3.43 1.29 16.22
C ASP A 40 4.24 -0.02 16.11
N GLU A 41 3.76 -1.09 16.75
CA GLU A 41 4.50 -2.37 16.81
C GLU A 41 4.70 -3.06 15.45
N TYR A 42 3.91 -2.72 14.42
CA TYR A 42 3.93 -3.41 13.14
C TYR A 42 3.87 -2.51 11.90
N ARG A 43 3.58 -1.22 12.05
CA ARG A 43 3.49 -0.28 10.92
C ARG A 43 4.70 0.64 10.84
N VAL A 44 5.21 0.75 9.63
CA VAL A 44 6.30 1.68 9.31
C VAL A 44 5.74 3.10 9.22
N LYS A 45 6.45 4.06 9.78
CA LYS A 45 6.11 5.48 9.66
C LYS A 45 6.43 5.99 8.26
N GLY A 46 5.41 6.50 7.57
CA GLY A 46 5.53 7.16 6.27
C GLY A 46 5.79 8.66 6.43
N PHE A 47 6.75 9.17 5.68
CA PHE A 47 7.09 10.59 5.66
C PHE A 47 6.45 11.25 4.44
N GLY A 48 5.33 11.91 4.68
CA GLY A 48 4.53 12.54 3.64
C GLY A 48 3.57 11.58 2.93
N ASN A 49 4.03 10.40 2.54
CA ASN A 49 3.22 9.36 1.91
C ASN A 49 3.83 7.96 2.12
N THR A 50 4.47 7.39 1.10
CA THR A 50 5.05 6.04 1.08
C THR A 50 6.57 6.01 1.34
N THR A 51 7.20 7.18 1.55
CA THR A 51 8.63 7.26 1.86
C THR A 51 8.89 6.83 3.31
N THR A 52 9.91 6.01 3.54
CA THR A 52 10.37 5.64 4.88
C THR A 52 11.56 6.49 5.33
N ASN A 53 12.01 6.31 6.57
CA ASN A 53 13.25 6.94 7.07
C ASN A 53 14.52 6.38 6.40
N ILE A 54 14.41 5.25 5.66
CA ILE A 54 15.54 4.63 4.99
C ILE A 54 15.52 5.01 3.50
N PRO A 55 16.54 5.73 3.00
CA PRO A 55 16.61 6.12 1.60
C PRO A 55 16.52 4.91 0.65
N GLY A 56 15.69 5.01 -0.37
CA GLY A 56 15.48 3.95 -1.35
C GLY A 56 14.52 2.84 -0.92
N ILE A 57 13.97 2.92 0.30
CA ILE A 57 12.92 2.00 0.76
C ILE A 57 11.60 2.74 0.88
N PHE A 58 10.57 2.20 0.26
CA PHE A 58 9.21 2.73 0.22
C PHE A 58 8.25 1.69 0.80
N ALA A 59 7.24 2.14 1.54
CA ALA A 59 6.23 1.28 2.13
C ALA A 59 4.85 1.66 1.60
N CYS A 60 4.02 0.67 1.28
CA CYS A 60 2.67 0.88 0.75
C CYS A 60 1.66 -0.11 1.34
N GLY A 61 0.38 0.26 1.31
CA GLY A 61 -0.68 -0.55 1.89
C GLY A 61 -0.73 -0.42 3.42
N ASP A 62 -1.26 -1.42 4.09
CA ASP A 62 -1.54 -1.36 5.53
C ASP A 62 -0.30 -1.34 6.42
N ILE A 63 0.86 -1.71 5.87
CA ILE A 63 2.15 -1.65 6.57
C ILE A 63 2.63 -0.22 6.83
N VAL A 64 2.18 0.77 6.04
CA VAL A 64 2.60 2.16 6.19
C VAL A 64 1.53 2.98 6.89
N HIS A 65 1.94 3.86 7.80
CA HIS A 65 1.09 4.87 8.41
C HIS A 65 1.62 6.29 8.17
N HIS A 66 0.75 7.19 7.75
CA HIS A 66 0.99 8.64 7.60
C HIS A 66 -0.32 9.41 7.88
N GLU A 67 -0.26 10.73 8.04
CA GLU A 67 -1.41 11.54 8.47
C GLU A 67 -2.66 11.40 7.60
N ALA A 68 -2.50 11.24 6.30
CA ALA A 68 -3.62 11.09 5.37
C ALA A 68 -3.97 9.62 5.06
N LYS A 69 -3.48 8.68 5.88
CA LYS A 69 -3.70 7.26 5.63
C LYS A 69 -5.16 6.84 5.84
N VAL A 70 -5.70 6.20 4.81
CA VAL A 70 -7.00 5.53 4.87
C VAL A 70 -6.77 4.02 4.74
N HIS A 71 -7.20 3.24 5.72
CA HIS A 71 -7.02 1.78 5.75
C HIS A 71 -8.09 1.08 4.92
N LEU A 72 -7.96 1.14 3.60
CA LEU A 72 -8.82 0.50 2.61
C LEU A 72 -7.96 -0.13 1.50
N ILE A 73 -8.48 -1.16 0.85
CA ILE A 73 -7.85 -1.79 -0.33
C ILE A 73 -7.57 -0.74 -1.43
N ALA A 74 -8.52 0.16 -1.67
CA ALA A 74 -8.35 1.23 -2.67
C ALA A 74 -7.16 2.16 -2.35
N SER A 75 -6.93 2.47 -1.08
CA SER A 75 -5.77 3.26 -0.64
C SER A 75 -4.45 2.51 -0.83
N ALA A 76 -4.45 1.19 -0.65
CA ALA A 76 -3.26 0.38 -0.88
C ALA A 76 -2.80 0.44 -2.35
N PHE A 77 -3.73 0.46 -3.31
CA PHE A 77 -3.41 0.67 -4.73
C PHE A 77 -2.83 2.06 -4.99
N SER A 78 -3.41 3.10 -4.38
CA SER A 78 -2.88 4.46 -4.49
C SER A 78 -1.47 4.57 -3.91
N ASP A 79 -1.24 4.00 -2.73
CA ASP A 79 0.08 3.96 -2.11
C ASP A 79 1.09 3.23 -3.00
N ALA A 80 0.71 2.09 -3.61
CA ALA A 80 1.59 1.33 -4.49
C ALA A 80 2.00 2.15 -5.72
N GLY A 81 1.06 2.89 -6.32
CA GLY A 81 1.35 3.82 -7.41
C GLY A 81 2.33 4.92 -7.02
N ASN A 82 2.12 5.52 -5.85
CA ASN A 82 3.02 6.53 -5.30
C ASN A 82 4.42 5.96 -4.99
N ALA A 83 4.49 4.78 -4.37
CA ALA A 83 5.74 4.11 -4.07
C ALA A 83 6.55 3.81 -5.33
N ALA A 84 5.89 3.29 -6.37
CA ALA A 84 6.53 3.01 -7.65
C ALA A 84 7.08 4.29 -8.34
N ASN A 85 6.30 5.37 -8.31
CA ASN A 85 6.71 6.66 -8.88
C ASN A 85 7.91 7.25 -8.12
N LEU A 86 7.88 7.20 -6.78
CA LEU A 86 8.99 7.65 -5.94
C LEU A 86 10.24 6.80 -6.11
N ALA A 87 10.10 5.47 -6.24
CA ALA A 87 11.21 4.57 -6.52
C ALA A 87 11.86 4.89 -7.86
N LYS A 88 11.05 5.18 -8.89
CA LYS A 88 11.56 5.60 -10.20
C LYS A 88 12.36 6.88 -10.10
N THR A 89 11.85 7.92 -9.46
CA THR A 89 12.54 9.21 -9.33
C THR A 89 13.78 9.12 -8.44
N TYR A 90 13.78 8.19 -7.48
CA TYR A 90 14.96 7.89 -6.67
C TYR A 90 16.11 7.28 -7.53
N ILE A 91 15.77 6.36 -8.43
CA ILE A 91 16.75 5.71 -9.33
C ILE A 91 17.16 6.63 -10.49
N GLN A 92 16.21 7.43 -10.98
CA GLN A 92 16.38 8.35 -12.10
C GLN A 92 15.92 9.77 -11.69
N PRO A 93 16.81 10.58 -11.10
CA PRO A 93 16.43 11.91 -10.60
C PRO A 93 15.87 12.87 -11.67
N ASP A 94 16.23 12.66 -12.94
CA ASP A 94 15.73 13.45 -14.08
C ASP A 94 14.38 12.93 -14.63
N ALA A 95 13.83 11.85 -14.07
CA ALA A 95 12.52 11.36 -14.48
C ALA A 95 11.41 12.32 -14.04
N PRO A 96 10.30 12.41 -14.82
CA PRO A 96 9.13 13.16 -14.38
C PRO A 96 8.64 12.70 -13.00
N THR A 97 8.36 13.65 -12.12
CA THR A 97 7.87 13.39 -10.77
C THR A 97 6.39 13.00 -10.75
N GLU A 98 5.67 13.28 -11.82
CA GLU A 98 4.26 12.96 -11.97
C GLU A 98 4.07 11.73 -12.85
N GLY A 99 3.24 10.79 -12.38
CA GLY A 99 2.82 9.64 -13.16
C GLY A 99 1.59 9.98 -14.00
N TYR A 100 1.64 9.70 -15.30
CA TYR A 100 0.53 9.89 -16.21
C TYR A 100 0.02 8.55 -16.76
N VAL A 101 -1.22 8.55 -17.23
CA VAL A 101 -1.75 7.42 -18.02
C VAL A 101 -0.94 7.27 -19.31
N SER A 102 -0.82 6.04 -19.80
CA SER A 102 0.00 5.71 -20.99
C SER A 102 -0.32 6.54 -22.22
N SER A 103 -1.58 6.91 -22.43
CA SER A 103 -2.03 7.76 -23.55
C SER A 103 -1.47 9.19 -23.53
N HIS A 104 -1.05 9.67 -22.36
CA HIS A 104 -0.44 11.00 -22.20
C HIS A 104 1.09 10.92 -22.01
N ASN A 105 1.66 9.72 -22.05
CA ASN A 105 3.10 9.55 -21.89
C ASN A 105 3.79 9.64 -23.27
N ASP A 106 4.68 10.62 -23.43
CA ASP A 106 5.39 10.88 -24.69
C ASP A 106 6.22 9.68 -25.17
N ILE A 107 6.65 8.79 -24.26
CA ILE A 107 7.40 7.56 -24.60
C ILE A 107 6.55 6.66 -25.53
N PHE A 108 5.25 6.61 -25.34
CA PHE A 108 4.35 5.77 -26.14
C PHE A 108 3.72 6.49 -27.32
N LYS A 109 4.06 7.76 -27.54
CA LYS A 109 3.42 8.60 -28.54
C LYS A 109 3.61 8.09 -29.97
N GLU A 110 4.83 7.60 -30.30
CA GLU A 110 5.10 7.02 -31.61
C GLU A 110 4.42 5.66 -31.79
N SER A 111 4.52 4.77 -30.80
CA SER A 111 3.82 3.47 -30.84
C SER A 111 2.30 3.64 -30.92
N ASN A 112 1.74 4.63 -30.24
CA ASN A 112 0.31 4.90 -30.29
C ASN A 112 -0.13 5.45 -31.65
N LYS A 113 0.71 6.22 -32.37
CA LYS A 113 0.41 6.68 -33.74
C LYS A 113 0.18 5.53 -34.71
N ASP A 114 1.03 4.52 -34.66
CA ASP A 114 0.91 3.35 -35.55
C ASP A 114 -0.38 2.59 -35.27
N ILE A 115 -0.75 2.41 -34.02
CA ILE A 115 -2.02 1.77 -33.61
C ILE A 115 -3.23 2.62 -34.05
N ILE A 116 -3.19 3.94 -33.84
CA ILE A 116 -4.26 4.85 -34.25
C ILE A 116 -4.45 4.78 -35.77
N ASN A 117 -3.37 4.86 -36.55
CA ASN A 117 -3.42 4.82 -38.00
C ASN A 117 -3.91 3.46 -38.53
N GLN A 118 -3.66 2.37 -37.81
CA GLN A 118 -4.06 1.03 -38.24
C GLN A 118 -5.53 0.69 -37.93
N TYR A 119 -6.09 1.25 -36.87
CA TYR A 119 -7.40 0.78 -36.34
C TYR A 119 -8.48 1.88 -36.26
N LEU A 120 -8.15 3.15 -36.39
CA LEU A 120 -9.10 4.26 -36.22
C LEU A 120 -9.38 5.07 -37.47
N PHE A 121 -8.75 4.74 -38.61
CA PHE A 121 -9.00 5.38 -39.92
C PHE A 121 -9.04 4.39 -41.07
#